data_771d0b3e8eed9be4d71e626c6cd110a1
#
_entry.id   771d0b3e8eed9be4d71e626c6cd110a1
#
_cell.length_a   1.000
_cell.length_b   1.000
_cell.length_c   1.000
_cell.angle_alpha   90.00
_cell.angle_beta   90.00
_cell.angle_gamma   90.00
#
_symmetry.space_group_name_H-M   'P 1'
#
loop_
_entity.id
_entity.type
_entity.pdbx_description
1 polymer ?
#
loop_
_entity_poly.entity_id
_entity_poly.type
_entity_poly.pdbx_seq_one_letter_code
_entity_poly.pdbx_strand_id
1 'polypeptide(L)'
;MINKKKIGAFVLAGTMLLSMGTTVFAAGEPTVPNVNQNGQVPITKDFEMADGLATPNVTFKFTATSETPDALPAMIEDISYAAGDKGTLKDEKYVISKDTAISFQGTWSHVGEYVYTVTETQDPANKVENVTYDSSEYTLRVYVVNKNDNLEVEKITAEKAGTKTAKILFKNTYAKKDATLIIEKNTTGTYANKTQQFDFTIAFTKSPTESTLGEFKGTITRKGNNTSEPVITNNGPYNFKLADGDKLQFTDLPVGTTYVVTENGAKDDYTPSVTVIENAQETVKDRVAQNEEQALSTQKENGEKNLIGENTNKVTFTNTYKNVAVTGVIMNNLPFILLVAVAIVAFVSLAVMKRHIRSEKQ
;
A
#
# COMPACT_ATOMS: atom_id res chain seq x y z
N MET A 1 10.15 -27.75 28.73
CA MET A 1 11.29 -26.85 28.46
C MET A 1 10.89 -25.91 27.32
N ILE A 2 10.53 -24.69 27.61
CA ILE A 2 10.01 -23.73 26.64
C ILE A 2 11.13 -22.76 26.30
N ASN A 3 11.56 -22.76 25.06
CA ASN A 3 12.62 -21.90 24.56
C ASN A 3 12.04 -20.52 24.17
N LYS A 4 12.34 -19.51 24.97
CA LYS A 4 11.99 -18.11 24.72
C LYS A 4 12.98 -17.52 23.70
N LYS A 5 12.57 -17.28 22.45
CA LYS A 5 13.32 -16.46 21.52
C LYS A 5 13.05 -14.97 21.80
N LYS A 6 14.13 -14.25 22.01
CA LYS A 6 14.18 -12.83 22.32
C LYS A 6 13.74 -12.02 21.10
N ILE A 7 12.70 -11.22 21.29
CA ILE A 7 12.32 -10.13 20.38
C ILE A 7 13.18 -8.93 20.78
N GLY A 8 14.07 -8.51 19.90
CA GLY A 8 14.85 -7.28 20.06
C GLY A 8 14.00 -6.07 19.76
N ALA A 9 13.56 -5.36 20.78
CA ALA A 9 12.95 -4.06 20.65
C ALA A 9 14.05 -3.03 20.43
N PHE A 10 14.09 -2.39 19.25
CA PHE A 10 14.81 -1.15 19.06
C PHE A 10 13.90 0.01 19.50
N VAL A 11 14.08 0.43 20.73
CA VAL A 11 13.55 1.68 21.26
C VAL A 11 14.59 2.75 20.92
N LEU A 12 14.31 3.62 19.99
CA LEU A 12 15.03 4.89 19.90
C LEU A 12 14.19 5.92 20.65
N ALA A 13 14.62 6.13 21.89
CA ALA A 13 14.02 7.06 22.81
C ALA A 13 14.40 8.50 22.44
N GLY A 14 13.42 9.26 22.02
CA GLY A 14 13.41 10.69 22.22
C GLY A 14 12.33 11.03 23.26
N THR A 15 12.46 10.50 24.46
CA THR A 15 11.60 10.86 25.58
C THR A 15 12.28 11.93 26.40
N MET A 16 11.93 13.19 26.18
CA MET A 16 12.03 14.16 27.26
C MET A 16 10.83 13.93 28.18
N LEU A 17 11.08 13.19 29.24
CA LEU A 17 10.18 13.06 30.39
C LEU A 17 10.20 14.38 31.14
N LEU A 18 9.15 15.16 31.03
CA LEU A 18 8.83 16.23 31.95
C LEU A 18 8.05 15.68 33.13
N SER A 19 8.66 15.69 34.32
CA SER A 19 8.01 15.35 35.57
C SER A 19 6.86 16.33 35.87
N MET A 20 5.65 15.82 35.87
CA MET A 20 4.45 16.58 36.27
C MET A 20 4.39 16.67 37.80
N GLY A 21 4.58 17.86 38.32
CA GLY A 21 4.03 18.24 39.61
C GLY A 21 2.53 18.52 39.45
N THR A 22 1.68 17.69 40.03
CA THR A 22 0.23 17.90 40.05
C THR A 22 -0.13 19.02 40.99
N THR A 23 -0.41 20.20 40.47
CA THR A 23 -1.23 21.20 41.19
C THR A 23 -2.64 21.16 40.61
N VAL A 24 -3.59 20.73 41.40
CA VAL A 24 -5.03 20.82 41.09
C VAL A 24 -5.40 22.30 41.10
N PHE A 25 -5.62 22.86 39.91
CA PHE A 25 -6.33 24.13 39.73
C PHE A 25 -7.73 23.89 39.21
N ALA A 26 -8.67 24.67 39.77
CA ALA A 26 -10.05 24.74 39.26
C ALA A 26 -10.07 24.92 37.73
N ALA A 27 -11.09 24.37 37.08
CA ALA A 27 -11.24 24.34 35.60
C ALA A 27 -10.92 25.68 34.95
N GLY A 28 -9.64 25.91 34.70
CA GLY A 28 -9.10 27.05 33.95
C GLY A 28 -9.12 26.73 32.46
N GLU A 29 -9.27 27.76 31.66
CA GLU A 29 -9.22 27.69 30.20
C GLU A 29 -8.00 26.88 29.69
N PRO A 30 -8.15 26.09 28.63
CA PRO A 30 -7.02 25.34 28.07
C PRO A 30 -5.93 26.31 27.62
N THR A 31 -4.84 26.31 28.34
CA THR A 31 -3.58 26.97 27.93
C THR A 31 -2.82 26.02 27.06
N VAL A 32 -2.01 26.56 26.13
CA VAL A 32 -1.03 25.70 25.40
C VAL A 32 -0.09 25.13 26.46
N PRO A 33 -0.11 23.80 26.69
CA PRO A 33 0.82 23.22 27.65
C PRO A 33 2.25 23.34 27.12
N ASN A 34 3.18 23.62 28.02
CA ASN A 34 4.62 23.63 27.76
C ASN A 34 5.17 24.87 27.02
N VAL A 35 4.75 26.06 27.39
CA VAL A 35 5.68 27.18 27.31
C VAL A 35 6.83 26.83 28.25
N ASN A 36 8.02 26.53 27.68
CA ASN A 36 9.18 26.30 28.52
C ASN A 36 9.56 27.61 29.27
N GLN A 37 10.43 27.53 30.24
CA GLN A 37 10.85 28.72 31.02
C GLN A 37 11.45 29.85 30.14
N ASN A 38 11.76 29.56 28.86
CA ASN A 38 12.28 30.51 27.88
C ASN A 38 11.18 31.12 26.99
N GLY A 39 9.87 30.84 27.23
CA GLY A 39 8.77 31.38 26.45
C GLY A 39 8.60 30.76 25.04
N GLN A 40 9.17 29.59 24.80
CA GLN A 40 9.02 28.91 23.51
C GLN A 40 7.68 28.15 23.42
N VAL A 41 7.00 28.27 22.29
CA VAL A 41 5.71 27.64 22.04
C VAL A 41 5.88 26.51 21.03
N PRO A 42 5.61 25.26 21.41
CA PRO A 42 5.80 24.11 20.51
C PRO A 42 4.83 24.11 19.35
N ILE A 43 5.33 23.75 18.18
CA ILE A 43 4.58 23.43 16.96
C ILE A 43 4.88 21.99 16.60
N THR A 44 3.85 21.19 16.37
CA THR A 44 4.00 19.85 15.79
C THR A 44 3.65 19.89 14.32
N LYS A 45 4.47 19.22 13.52
CA LYS A 45 4.23 18.99 12.09
C LYS A 45 4.05 17.51 11.84
N ASP A 46 2.84 17.12 11.41
CA ASP A 46 2.53 15.79 10.91
C ASP A 46 2.61 15.79 9.39
N PHE A 47 3.37 14.85 8.82
CA PHE A 47 3.42 14.58 7.40
C PHE A 47 2.84 13.18 7.16
N GLU A 48 1.66 13.15 6.55
CA GLU A 48 0.86 11.94 6.36
C GLU A 48 1.02 11.39 4.93
N MET A 49 1.14 10.06 4.79
CA MET A 49 1.22 9.39 3.50
C MET A 49 0.66 7.97 3.57
N ALA A 50 0.35 7.38 2.42
CA ALA A 50 -0.01 5.97 2.33
C ALA A 50 1.24 5.08 2.47
N ASP A 51 1.02 3.81 2.84
CA ASP A 51 2.06 2.79 2.70
C ASP A 51 2.45 2.61 1.23
N GLY A 52 3.70 2.21 1.00
CA GLY A 52 4.26 2.02 -0.34
C GLY A 52 4.82 3.28 -0.99
N LEU A 53 4.79 4.45 -0.31
CA LEU A 53 5.46 5.68 -0.72
C LEU A 53 6.79 5.85 -0.01
N ALA A 54 7.80 6.33 -0.73
CA ALA A 54 9.00 6.87 -0.13
C ALA A 54 8.75 8.32 0.31
N THR A 55 9.28 8.71 1.48
CA THR A 55 9.18 10.09 1.95
C THR A 55 9.92 11.03 0.99
N PRO A 56 9.26 12.05 0.42
CA PRO A 56 9.92 13.00 -0.47
C PRO A 56 10.83 13.94 0.32
N ASN A 57 11.84 14.51 -0.34
CA ASN A 57 12.60 15.61 0.22
C ASN A 57 11.73 16.89 0.17
N VAL A 58 11.34 17.37 1.35
CA VAL A 58 10.49 18.55 1.48
C VAL A 58 10.83 19.31 2.75
N THR A 59 10.79 20.65 2.69
CA THR A 59 10.96 21.53 3.85
C THR A 59 9.72 22.38 4.02
N PHE A 60 9.16 22.36 5.22
CA PHE A 60 8.01 23.17 5.60
C PHE A 60 8.48 24.36 6.44
N LYS A 61 7.99 25.54 6.10
CA LYS A 61 8.31 26.80 6.75
C LYS A 61 7.09 27.34 7.46
N PHE A 62 7.31 28.04 8.55
CA PHE A 62 6.25 28.61 9.36
C PHE A 62 6.53 30.09 9.62
N THR A 63 5.46 30.86 9.77
CA THR A 63 5.54 32.26 10.15
C THR A 63 4.65 32.53 11.35
N ALA A 64 5.09 33.43 12.21
CA ALA A 64 4.27 34.01 13.25
C ALA A 64 4.39 35.54 13.12
N THR A 65 3.33 36.17 12.63
CA THR A 65 3.26 37.61 12.38
C THR A 65 2.34 38.30 13.39
N SER A 66 2.62 39.50 13.77
CA SER A 66 1.79 40.28 14.71
C SER A 66 1.54 41.69 14.19
N GLU A 67 0.30 42.16 14.33
CA GLU A 67 -0.07 43.52 14.14
C GLU A 67 -0.17 44.29 15.47
N THR A 68 0.06 43.64 16.60
CA THR A 68 0.11 44.29 17.92
C THR A 68 1.34 45.21 17.97
N PRO A 69 1.19 46.49 18.32
CA PRO A 69 2.33 47.40 18.47
C PRO A 69 3.36 46.83 19.45
N ASP A 70 4.65 47.01 19.15
CA ASP A 70 5.78 46.58 19.96
C ASP A 70 5.85 45.07 20.24
N ALA A 71 5.11 44.23 19.47
CA ALA A 71 5.23 42.78 19.54
C ALA A 71 6.65 42.35 19.12
N LEU A 72 7.23 41.42 19.88
CA LEU A 72 8.56 40.92 19.56
C LEU A 72 8.55 40.12 18.27
N PRO A 73 9.60 40.21 17.44
CA PRO A 73 9.76 39.33 16.29
C PRO A 73 9.77 37.86 16.75
N ALA A 74 8.98 37.02 16.07
CA ALA A 74 8.94 35.60 16.30
C ALA A 74 9.82 34.86 15.29
N MET A 75 10.59 33.88 15.74
CA MET A 75 11.37 32.97 14.90
C MET A 75 10.88 31.53 15.07
N ILE A 76 10.83 30.80 13.97
CA ILE A 76 10.45 29.39 13.91
C ILE A 76 11.44 28.71 12.97
N GLU A 77 12.03 27.59 13.43
CA GLU A 77 12.93 26.81 12.59
C GLU A 77 12.13 25.98 11.59
N ASP A 78 12.65 25.86 10.37
CA ASP A 78 12.08 25.04 9.30
C ASP A 78 12.13 23.55 9.68
N ILE A 79 11.13 22.79 9.23
CA ILE A 79 11.08 21.32 9.40
C ILE A 79 11.29 20.66 8.05
N SER A 80 12.33 19.82 7.94
CA SER A 80 12.66 19.06 6.73
C SER A 80 12.37 17.58 6.89
N TYR A 81 11.89 16.96 5.81
CA TYR A 81 11.67 15.53 5.67
C TYR A 81 12.48 14.98 4.50
N ALA A 82 12.91 13.73 4.59
CA ALA A 82 13.73 13.07 3.57
C ALA A 82 13.44 11.56 3.52
N ALA A 83 13.92 10.89 2.48
CA ALA A 83 13.69 9.46 2.19
C ALA A 83 14.06 8.49 3.35
N GLY A 84 14.91 8.91 4.28
CA GLY A 84 15.27 8.13 5.48
C GLY A 84 14.27 8.23 6.63
N ASP A 85 13.37 9.20 6.59
CA ASP A 85 12.36 9.40 7.63
C ASP A 85 11.28 8.32 7.52
N LYS A 86 10.94 7.70 8.65
CA LYS A 86 9.92 6.65 8.71
C LYS A 86 8.77 7.11 9.61
N GLY A 87 7.56 6.96 9.11
CA GLY A 87 6.34 7.21 9.87
C GLY A 87 5.96 6.04 10.78
N THR A 88 5.05 6.33 11.68
CA THR A 88 4.31 5.32 12.44
C THR A 88 2.91 5.19 11.84
N LEU A 89 2.38 3.97 11.81
CA LEU A 89 1.03 3.73 11.32
C LEU A 89 0.00 4.31 12.30
N LYS A 90 -0.84 5.22 11.81
CA LYS A 90 -1.91 5.86 12.56
C LYS A 90 -3.10 6.08 11.63
N ASP A 91 -4.27 5.55 11.99
CA ASP A 91 -5.50 5.65 11.19
C ASP A 91 -5.28 5.26 9.71
N GLU A 92 -4.65 4.09 9.49
CA GLU A 92 -4.29 3.52 8.17
C GLU A 92 -3.25 4.30 7.36
N LYS A 93 -2.74 5.44 7.86
CA LYS A 93 -1.69 6.25 7.23
C LYS A 93 -0.38 6.15 7.99
N TYR A 94 0.72 6.29 7.29
CA TYR A 94 2.02 6.55 7.91
C TYR A 94 2.14 8.04 8.21
N VAL A 95 2.39 8.37 9.48
CA VAL A 95 2.53 9.74 9.96
C VAL A 95 3.95 9.93 10.49
N ILE A 96 4.68 10.86 9.91
CA ILE A 96 5.99 11.29 10.39
C ILE A 96 5.75 12.61 11.13
N SER A 97 5.88 12.58 12.47
CA SER A 97 5.72 13.76 13.32
C SER A 97 7.09 14.36 13.64
N LYS A 98 7.25 15.65 13.44
CA LYS A 98 8.42 16.42 13.87
C LYS A 98 7.96 17.69 14.59
N ASP A 99 8.75 18.17 15.52
CA ASP A 99 8.45 19.36 16.32
C ASP A 99 9.45 20.48 16.02
N THR A 100 8.95 21.71 16.12
CA THR A 100 9.71 22.94 16.19
C THR A 100 9.08 23.84 17.25
N ALA A 101 9.59 25.06 17.43
CA ALA A 101 9.03 25.98 18.41
C ALA A 101 9.08 27.43 17.90
N ILE A 102 8.11 28.21 18.32
CA ILE A 102 8.12 29.67 18.18
C ILE A 102 8.95 30.23 19.32
N SER A 103 9.97 31.04 19.00
CA SER A 103 10.77 31.79 19.94
C SER A 103 10.63 33.28 19.69
N PHE A 104 10.50 34.07 20.75
CA PHE A 104 10.39 35.53 20.66
C PHE A 104 11.77 36.16 20.85
N GLN A 105 12.13 37.09 19.96
CA GLN A 105 13.46 37.69 19.93
C GLN A 105 13.44 39.09 20.58
N GLY A 106 14.17 39.26 21.66
CA GLY A 106 14.29 40.54 22.41
C GLY A 106 13.68 40.47 23.80
N THR A 107 13.33 41.65 24.32
CA THR A 107 12.71 41.82 25.64
C THR A 107 11.42 42.61 25.50
N TRP A 108 10.36 42.16 26.17
CA TRP A 108 9.08 42.85 26.17
C TRP A 108 9.23 44.27 26.73
N SER A 109 8.53 45.23 26.09
CA SER A 109 8.64 46.64 26.45
C SER A 109 7.57 47.08 27.44
N HIS A 110 6.40 46.41 27.46
CA HIS A 110 5.28 46.74 28.35
C HIS A 110 4.46 45.49 28.71
N VAL A 111 3.67 45.59 29.76
CA VAL A 111 2.61 44.65 30.10
C VAL A 111 1.51 44.72 29.02
N GLY A 112 0.92 43.56 28.67
CA GLY A 112 -0.18 43.58 27.68
C GLY A 112 -0.42 42.20 27.07
N GLU A 113 -1.33 42.20 26.14
CA GLU A 113 -1.65 41.05 25.29
C GLU A 113 -1.04 41.31 23.91
N TYR A 114 -0.21 40.38 23.45
CA TYR A 114 0.41 40.40 22.13
C TYR A 114 -0.17 39.26 21.30
N VAL A 115 -0.76 39.60 20.15
CA VAL A 115 -1.49 38.64 19.30
C VAL A 115 -0.67 38.34 18.07
N TYR A 116 -0.44 37.05 17.80
CA TYR A 116 0.27 36.56 16.63
C TYR A 116 -0.64 35.66 15.78
N THR A 117 -0.51 35.76 14.47
CA THR A 117 -1.06 34.81 13.52
C THR A 117 0.04 33.85 13.10
N VAL A 118 -0.19 32.56 13.33
CA VAL A 118 0.75 31.48 13.02
C VAL A 118 0.22 30.66 11.87
N THR A 119 1.00 30.58 10.78
CA THR A 119 0.64 29.84 9.56
C THR A 119 1.82 29.04 9.03
N GLU A 120 1.54 27.99 8.27
CA GLU A 120 2.52 27.37 7.40
C GLU A 120 2.66 28.20 6.12
N THR A 121 3.90 28.52 5.75
CA THR A 121 4.18 29.32 4.54
C THR A 121 4.02 28.45 3.29
N GLN A 122 3.15 28.87 2.39
CA GLN A 122 2.96 28.24 1.09
C GLN A 122 3.73 29.02 0.02
N ASP A 123 5.05 28.82 -0.05
CA ASP A 123 5.87 29.43 -1.09
C ASP A 123 5.70 28.65 -2.42
N PRO A 124 5.11 29.25 -3.47
CA PRO A 124 4.92 28.58 -4.75
C PRO A 124 6.22 28.10 -5.41
N ALA A 125 7.35 28.77 -5.13
CA ALA A 125 8.66 28.43 -5.71
C ALA A 125 9.27 27.16 -5.11
N ASN A 126 8.85 26.78 -3.89
CA ASN A 126 9.34 25.60 -3.17
C ASN A 126 8.28 24.51 -2.97
N LYS A 127 7.19 24.60 -3.74
CA LYS A 127 6.09 23.66 -3.64
C LYS A 127 6.50 22.29 -4.20
N VAL A 128 6.42 21.26 -3.37
CA VAL A 128 6.67 19.86 -3.78
C VAL A 128 5.40 19.30 -4.40
N GLU A 129 5.55 18.67 -5.56
CA GLU A 129 4.44 18.03 -6.26
C GLU A 129 3.81 16.91 -5.41
N ASN A 130 2.51 16.72 -5.57
CA ASN A 130 1.72 15.72 -4.84
C ASN A 130 1.64 15.93 -3.32
N VAL A 131 2.08 17.06 -2.80
CA VAL A 131 1.88 17.48 -1.40
C VAL A 131 0.68 18.41 -1.30
N THR A 132 -0.26 18.03 -0.46
CA THR A 132 -1.36 18.91 -0.02
C THR A 132 -0.90 19.62 1.26
N TYR A 133 -0.78 20.93 1.19
CA TYR A 133 -0.30 21.80 2.28
C TYR A 133 -1.44 22.18 3.22
N ASP A 134 -1.14 22.26 4.52
CA ASP A 134 -2.08 22.72 5.55
C ASP A 134 -2.29 24.23 5.41
N SER A 135 -3.52 24.66 5.28
CA SER A 135 -3.91 26.08 5.25
C SER A 135 -4.43 26.59 6.59
N SER A 136 -4.19 25.84 7.67
CA SER A 136 -4.64 26.24 8.99
C SER A 136 -3.96 27.51 9.46
N GLU A 137 -4.75 28.34 10.12
CA GLU A 137 -4.30 29.55 10.81
C GLU A 137 -4.56 29.41 12.31
N TYR A 138 -3.56 29.76 13.11
CA TYR A 138 -3.68 29.78 14.56
C TYR A 138 -3.49 31.20 15.06
N THR A 139 -4.37 31.65 15.96
CA THR A 139 -4.19 32.89 16.74
C THR A 139 -3.51 32.55 18.04
N LEU A 140 -2.29 33.07 18.22
CA LEU A 140 -1.51 32.92 19.45
C LEU A 140 -1.59 34.21 20.25
N ARG A 141 -1.95 34.12 21.53
CA ARG A 141 -2.03 35.26 22.45
C ARG A 141 -1.01 35.09 23.57
N VAL A 142 -0.06 36.02 23.64
CA VAL A 142 0.99 36.08 24.65
C VAL A 142 0.64 37.15 25.64
N TYR A 143 0.46 36.78 26.90
CA TYR A 143 0.12 37.68 28.00
C TYR A 143 1.39 37.98 28.81
N VAL A 144 1.78 39.26 28.79
CA VAL A 144 2.98 39.76 29.51
C VAL A 144 2.54 40.56 30.72
N VAL A 145 3.12 40.26 31.85
CA VAL A 145 2.88 40.93 33.15
C VAL A 145 4.18 41.45 33.76
N ASN A 146 4.05 42.39 34.71
CA ASN A 146 5.17 42.82 35.51
C ASN A 146 5.24 41.93 36.79
N LYS A 147 6.35 41.28 36.99
CA LYS A 147 6.60 40.45 38.16
C LYS A 147 7.96 40.81 38.73
N ASN A 148 7.98 41.40 39.94
CA ASN A 148 9.21 41.85 40.61
C ASN A 148 10.06 42.77 39.68
N ASP A 149 9.43 43.77 39.11
CA ASP A 149 10.04 44.78 38.20
C ASP A 149 10.59 44.17 36.89
N ASN A 150 10.28 42.92 36.56
CA ASN A 150 10.61 42.32 35.29
C ASN A 150 9.34 41.99 34.48
N LEU A 151 9.42 42.15 33.15
CA LEU A 151 8.35 41.77 32.25
C LEU A 151 8.51 40.30 31.88
N GLU A 152 7.52 39.50 32.24
CA GLU A 152 7.53 38.06 32.04
C GLU A 152 6.27 37.61 31.33
N VAL A 153 6.35 36.56 30.51
CA VAL A 153 5.19 35.89 29.93
C VAL A 153 4.47 35.11 31.05
N GLU A 154 3.25 35.52 31.36
CA GLU A 154 2.41 34.85 32.33
C GLU A 154 1.78 33.59 31.77
N LYS A 155 1.20 33.70 30.57
CA LYS A 155 0.54 32.59 29.86
C LYS A 155 0.55 32.82 28.36
N ILE A 156 0.40 31.73 27.62
CA ILE A 156 0.15 31.75 26.17
C ILE A 156 -1.07 30.87 25.87
N THR A 157 -1.97 31.36 25.04
CA THR A 157 -3.11 30.61 24.55
C THR A 157 -3.07 30.55 23.03
N ALA A 158 -3.59 29.45 22.46
CA ALA A 158 -3.75 29.32 21.02
C ALA A 158 -5.20 29.02 20.66
N GLU A 159 -5.64 29.55 19.55
CA GLU A 159 -6.96 29.32 18.97
C GLU A 159 -6.80 28.89 17.52
N LYS A 160 -7.68 27.97 17.08
CA LYS A 160 -7.84 27.62 15.67
C LYS A 160 -9.29 27.87 15.29
N ALA A 161 -9.53 28.71 14.31
CA ALA A 161 -10.89 29.12 13.88
C ALA A 161 -11.78 29.57 15.07
N GLY A 162 -11.22 30.37 15.97
CA GLY A 162 -11.93 30.91 17.17
C GLY A 162 -12.13 29.89 18.30
N THR A 163 -11.66 28.65 18.16
CA THR A 163 -11.75 27.63 19.22
C THR A 163 -10.41 27.45 19.87
N LYS A 164 -10.37 27.52 21.20
CA LYS A 164 -9.14 27.29 21.97
C LYS A 164 -8.61 25.89 21.75
N THR A 165 -7.30 25.81 21.55
CA THR A 165 -6.57 24.54 21.37
C THR A 165 -5.35 24.48 22.26
N ALA A 166 -5.06 23.28 22.77
CA ALA A 166 -3.84 23.03 23.53
C ALA A 166 -2.62 22.72 22.68
N LYS A 167 -2.77 22.63 21.33
CA LYS A 167 -1.69 22.22 20.43
C LYS A 167 -1.77 22.98 19.12
N ILE A 168 -0.62 23.49 18.66
CA ILE A 168 -0.44 23.97 17.30
C ILE A 168 0.04 22.79 16.45
N LEU A 169 -0.83 22.31 15.55
CA LEU A 169 -0.59 21.13 14.75
C LEU A 169 -0.88 21.38 13.29
N PHE A 170 0.13 21.35 12.45
CA PHE A 170 -0.02 21.38 11.01
C PHE A 170 0.08 19.99 10.40
N LYS A 171 -0.81 19.67 9.44
CA LYS A 171 -0.88 18.37 8.78
C LYS A 171 -0.80 18.51 7.27
N ASN A 172 0.24 17.96 6.66
CA ASN A 172 0.33 17.88 5.21
C ASN A 172 0.21 16.42 4.76
N THR A 173 -0.35 16.21 3.59
CA THR A 173 -0.52 14.87 3.01
C THR A 173 0.26 14.76 1.71
N TYR A 174 1.02 13.68 1.57
CA TYR A 174 1.67 13.29 0.32
C TYR A 174 0.93 12.12 -0.30
N ALA A 175 0.48 12.27 -1.56
CA ALA A 175 -0.29 11.25 -2.27
C ALA A 175 0.04 11.24 -3.76
N LYS A 176 0.46 10.09 -4.29
CA LYS A 176 0.73 9.87 -5.73
C LYS A 176 -0.35 9.01 -6.36
N LYS A 177 -0.69 9.32 -7.62
CA LYS A 177 -1.69 8.61 -8.44
C LYS A 177 -1.10 8.20 -9.79
N ASP A 178 0.07 7.59 -9.78
CA ASP A 178 0.83 7.20 -10.97
C ASP A 178 1.26 5.72 -10.94
N ALA A 179 0.76 4.96 -9.97
CA ALA A 179 1.13 3.56 -9.86
C ALA A 179 0.44 2.69 -10.91
N THR A 180 1.09 1.57 -11.23
CA THR A 180 0.62 0.59 -12.21
C THR A 180 0.51 -0.77 -11.54
N LEU A 181 -0.55 -1.55 -11.86
CA LEU A 181 -0.70 -2.96 -11.53
C LEU A 181 -0.79 -3.76 -12.81
N ILE A 182 0.06 -4.80 -12.94
CA ILE A 182 0.04 -5.74 -14.07
C ILE A 182 -0.40 -7.12 -13.56
N ILE A 183 -1.40 -7.71 -14.19
CA ILE A 183 -1.86 -9.09 -13.96
C ILE A 183 -1.59 -9.87 -15.23
N GLU A 184 -0.71 -10.89 -15.15
CA GLU A 184 -0.33 -11.73 -16.27
C GLU A 184 -0.84 -13.15 -16.07
N LYS A 185 -1.25 -13.79 -17.19
CA LYS A 185 -1.61 -15.21 -17.24
C LYS A 185 -0.62 -15.99 -18.07
N ASN A 186 -0.08 -17.05 -17.49
CA ASN A 186 0.75 -18.04 -18.18
C ASN A 186 0.09 -19.42 -18.11
N THR A 187 0.33 -20.21 -19.13
CA THR A 187 -0.09 -21.62 -19.17
C THR A 187 1.10 -22.47 -19.59
N THR A 188 1.40 -23.53 -18.86
CA THR A 188 2.56 -24.41 -19.09
C THR A 188 2.15 -25.87 -19.22
N GLY A 189 3.04 -26.71 -19.73
CA GLY A 189 2.79 -28.13 -20.00
C GLY A 189 2.76 -28.43 -21.48
N THR A 190 3.24 -29.63 -21.87
CA THR A 190 3.42 -30.04 -23.29
C THR A 190 2.11 -30.04 -24.07
N TYR A 191 1.01 -30.38 -23.43
CA TYR A 191 -0.31 -30.45 -24.07
C TYR A 191 -1.27 -29.37 -23.59
N ALA A 192 -0.74 -28.32 -22.97
CA ALA A 192 -1.55 -27.22 -22.47
C ALA A 192 -2.25 -26.48 -23.62
N ASN A 193 -3.55 -26.22 -23.46
CA ASN A 193 -4.32 -25.38 -24.39
C ASN A 193 -4.01 -23.90 -24.15
N LYS A 194 -3.22 -23.29 -25.02
CA LYS A 194 -2.79 -21.89 -24.93
C LYS A 194 -3.91 -20.89 -25.23
N THR A 195 -5.01 -21.32 -25.78
CA THR A 195 -6.16 -20.45 -26.11
C THR A 195 -7.26 -20.53 -25.07
N GLN A 196 -7.14 -21.44 -24.09
CA GLN A 196 -8.10 -21.56 -22.99
C GLN A 196 -8.11 -20.30 -22.15
N GLN A 197 -9.31 -19.77 -21.93
CA GLN A 197 -9.55 -18.63 -21.05
C GLN A 197 -9.89 -19.11 -19.64
N PHE A 198 -9.27 -18.47 -18.65
CA PHE A 198 -9.53 -18.71 -17.25
C PHE A 198 -10.26 -17.51 -16.64
N ASP A 199 -11.14 -17.79 -15.69
CA ASP A 199 -11.99 -16.79 -15.04
C ASP A 199 -11.29 -16.17 -13.83
N PHE A 200 -11.28 -14.85 -13.78
CA PHE A 200 -10.68 -14.06 -12.71
C PHE A 200 -11.66 -13.05 -12.14
N THR A 201 -11.38 -12.68 -10.89
CA THR A 201 -12.04 -11.57 -10.22
C THR A 201 -10.99 -10.67 -9.59
N ILE A 202 -11.14 -9.35 -9.70
CA ILE A 202 -10.34 -8.37 -8.95
C ILE A 202 -11.24 -7.47 -8.12
N ALA A 203 -10.84 -7.19 -6.89
CA ALA A 203 -11.47 -6.21 -6.01
C ALA A 203 -10.44 -5.25 -5.45
N PHE A 204 -10.75 -3.94 -5.47
CA PHE A 204 -9.92 -2.88 -4.93
C PHE A 204 -10.47 -2.33 -3.62
N THR A 205 -9.59 -1.77 -2.80
CA THR A 205 -9.92 -0.94 -1.66
C THR A 205 -9.15 0.38 -1.79
N LYS A 206 -9.80 1.49 -1.51
CA LYS A 206 -9.19 2.83 -1.67
C LYS A 206 -7.90 2.99 -0.87
N SER A 207 -6.99 3.84 -1.36
CA SER A 207 -5.86 4.33 -0.57
C SER A 207 -6.37 5.11 0.66
N PRO A 208 -5.70 5.02 1.81
CA PRO A 208 -6.08 5.80 2.99
C PRO A 208 -5.92 7.31 2.81
N THR A 209 -5.19 7.76 1.78
CA THR A 209 -5.08 9.18 1.42
C THR A 209 -6.22 9.68 0.54
N GLU A 210 -7.08 8.77 0.06
CA GLU A 210 -8.24 9.10 -0.74
C GLU A 210 -9.52 9.11 0.10
N SER A 211 -10.42 10.06 -0.17
CA SER A 211 -11.71 10.14 0.54
C SER A 211 -12.69 9.04 0.09
N THR A 212 -12.66 8.68 -1.19
CA THR A 212 -13.56 7.69 -1.80
C THR A 212 -12.78 6.70 -2.67
N LEU A 213 -13.37 5.52 -2.89
CA LEU A 213 -12.90 4.61 -3.93
C LEU A 213 -13.26 5.21 -5.28
N GLY A 214 -12.24 5.52 -6.08
CA GLY A 214 -12.40 6.06 -7.42
C GLY A 214 -12.75 4.99 -8.45
N GLU A 215 -12.87 5.42 -9.69
CA GLU A 215 -12.91 4.55 -10.86
C GLU A 215 -11.48 4.19 -11.25
N PHE A 216 -11.20 2.89 -11.44
CA PHE A 216 -9.92 2.39 -11.93
C PHE A 216 -10.02 1.98 -13.39
N LYS A 217 -9.09 2.48 -14.19
CA LYS A 217 -9.01 2.21 -15.62
C LYS A 217 -7.89 1.23 -15.90
N GLY A 218 -8.20 0.20 -16.66
CA GLY A 218 -7.25 -0.80 -17.09
C GLY A 218 -7.45 -1.17 -18.56
N THR A 219 -6.54 -2.01 -19.04
CA THR A 219 -6.56 -2.51 -20.41
C THR A 219 -6.15 -3.97 -20.43
N ILE A 220 -6.95 -4.83 -21.02
CA ILE A 220 -6.57 -6.20 -21.33
C ILE A 220 -5.89 -6.21 -22.69
N THR A 221 -4.65 -6.66 -22.74
CA THR A 221 -3.89 -6.89 -23.98
C THR A 221 -3.83 -8.39 -24.26
N ARG A 222 -4.33 -8.81 -25.44
CA ARG A 222 -4.34 -10.20 -25.88
C ARG A 222 -3.05 -10.55 -26.63
N LYS A 223 -2.40 -11.66 -26.26
CA LYS A 223 -1.12 -12.15 -26.88
C LYS A 223 -1.44 -12.57 -28.32
N GLY A 224 -2.04 -12.64 -29.06
CA GLY A 224 -2.15 -13.16 -30.44
C GLY A 224 -2.55 -12.11 -31.45
N ASN A 225 -3.35 -11.14 -31.01
CA ASN A 225 -4.00 -10.19 -31.89
C ASN A 225 -3.59 -8.74 -31.62
N ASN A 226 -2.77 -8.48 -30.60
CA ASN A 226 -2.45 -7.12 -30.09
C ASN A 226 -3.72 -6.26 -29.89
N THR A 227 -4.88 -6.90 -29.66
CA THR A 227 -6.12 -6.21 -29.37
C THR A 227 -6.10 -5.73 -27.92
N SER A 228 -6.57 -4.50 -27.71
CA SER A 228 -6.67 -3.89 -26.40
C SER A 228 -8.15 -3.71 -26.06
N GLU A 229 -8.57 -4.27 -24.93
CA GLU A 229 -9.93 -4.17 -24.42
C GLU A 229 -9.92 -3.27 -23.17
N PRO A 230 -10.62 -2.12 -23.16
CA PRO A 230 -10.68 -1.25 -22.01
C PRO A 230 -11.47 -1.91 -20.88
N VAL A 231 -10.98 -1.71 -19.66
CA VAL A 231 -11.59 -2.16 -18.41
C VAL A 231 -11.83 -0.96 -17.53
N ILE A 232 -13.05 -0.84 -17.00
CA ILE A 232 -13.39 0.16 -16.01
C ILE A 232 -14.02 -0.57 -14.83
N THR A 233 -13.47 -0.38 -13.65
CA THR A 233 -14.00 -0.97 -12.42
C THR A 233 -14.18 0.09 -11.34
N ASN A 234 -15.33 0.05 -10.69
CA ASN A 234 -15.68 0.87 -9.54
C ASN A 234 -16.48 0.03 -8.54
N ASN A 235 -16.31 0.28 -7.26
CA ASN A 235 -17.17 -0.20 -6.16
C ASN A 235 -17.58 -1.69 -6.19
N GLY A 236 -16.68 -2.61 -6.52
CA GLY A 236 -17.00 -4.03 -6.39
C GLY A 236 -16.03 -4.94 -7.15
N PRO A 237 -16.21 -6.25 -7.01
CA PRO A 237 -15.42 -7.20 -7.76
C PRO A 237 -15.71 -7.08 -9.26
N TYR A 238 -14.66 -6.97 -10.06
CA TYR A 238 -14.72 -6.98 -11.52
C TYR A 238 -14.29 -8.34 -12.04
N ASN A 239 -15.13 -8.96 -12.88
CA ASN A 239 -14.85 -10.26 -13.50
C ASN A 239 -14.21 -10.08 -14.87
N PHE A 240 -13.17 -10.86 -15.16
CA PHE A 240 -12.46 -10.83 -16.45
C PHE A 240 -11.90 -12.22 -16.79
N LYS A 241 -11.47 -12.39 -18.04
CA LYS A 241 -10.86 -13.63 -18.51
C LYS A 241 -9.51 -13.37 -19.15
N LEU A 242 -8.53 -14.24 -18.86
CA LEU A 242 -7.21 -14.22 -19.49
C LEU A 242 -6.85 -15.60 -20.00
N ALA A 243 -6.20 -15.66 -21.17
CA ALA A 243 -5.53 -16.83 -21.73
C ALA A 243 -4.01 -16.71 -21.60
N ASP A 244 -3.25 -17.70 -22.07
CA ASP A 244 -1.78 -17.70 -22.06
C ASP A 244 -1.18 -16.45 -22.69
N GLY A 245 -0.40 -15.70 -21.92
CA GLY A 245 0.29 -14.49 -22.33
C GLY A 245 -0.56 -13.24 -22.39
N ASP A 246 -1.85 -13.32 -22.05
CA ASP A 246 -2.70 -12.14 -21.86
C ASP A 246 -2.28 -11.36 -20.62
N LYS A 247 -2.51 -10.04 -20.65
CA LYS A 247 -2.21 -9.12 -19.55
C LYS A 247 -3.37 -8.17 -19.32
N LEU A 248 -3.74 -7.97 -18.05
CA LEU A 248 -4.57 -6.86 -17.62
C LEU A 248 -3.67 -5.87 -16.89
N GLN A 249 -3.64 -4.62 -17.37
CA GLN A 249 -2.84 -3.55 -16.77
C GLN A 249 -3.76 -2.40 -16.36
N PHE A 250 -3.65 -1.99 -15.10
CA PHE A 250 -4.22 -0.76 -14.57
C PHE A 250 -3.13 0.30 -14.45
N THR A 251 -3.46 1.55 -14.77
CA THR A 251 -2.58 2.72 -14.65
C THR A 251 -3.23 3.79 -13.78
N ASP A 252 -2.45 4.78 -13.40
CA ASP A 252 -2.92 5.94 -12.63
C ASP A 252 -3.60 5.54 -11.30
N LEU A 253 -3.11 4.45 -10.70
CA LEU A 253 -3.60 3.98 -9.42
C LEU A 253 -3.03 4.84 -8.29
N PRO A 254 -3.87 5.27 -7.30
CA PRO A 254 -3.35 5.88 -6.10
C PRO A 254 -2.45 4.89 -5.33
N VAL A 255 -1.24 5.32 -5.00
CA VAL A 255 -0.37 4.53 -4.13
C VAL A 255 -1.04 4.33 -2.77
N GLY A 256 -0.91 3.14 -2.19
CA GLY A 256 -1.64 2.75 -0.98
C GLY A 256 -3.01 2.13 -1.25
N THR A 257 -3.48 2.10 -2.50
CA THR A 257 -4.63 1.26 -2.89
C THR A 257 -4.30 -0.20 -2.60
N THR A 258 -5.24 -0.96 -2.06
CA THR A 258 -5.06 -2.40 -1.88
C THR A 258 -6.00 -3.18 -2.79
N TYR A 259 -5.59 -4.42 -3.13
CA TYR A 259 -6.36 -5.26 -4.04
C TYR A 259 -6.29 -6.74 -3.67
N VAL A 260 -7.23 -7.50 -4.21
CA VAL A 260 -7.20 -8.97 -4.22
C VAL A 260 -7.59 -9.42 -5.62
N VAL A 261 -6.77 -10.29 -6.22
CA VAL A 261 -7.11 -11.00 -7.46
C VAL A 261 -7.35 -12.46 -7.13
N THR A 262 -8.37 -13.05 -7.72
CA THR A 262 -8.70 -14.47 -7.54
C THR A 262 -8.90 -15.13 -8.90
N GLU A 263 -8.22 -16.24 -9.16
CA GLU A 263 -8.55 -17.16 -10.23
C GLU A 263 -9.63 -18.14 -9.72
N ASN A 264 -10.75 -18.24 -10.40
CA ASN A 264 -11.94 -18.99 -9.96
C ASN A 264 -11.89 -20.50 -10.29
N GLY A 265 -10.72 -21.13 -10.03
CA GLY A 265 -10.47 -22.51 -10.38
C GLY A 265 -10.01 -22.70 -11.83
N ALA A 266 -8.92 -23.45 -12.01
CA ALA A 266 -8.33 -23.66 -13.35
C ALA A 266 -9.06 -24.72 -14.17
N LYS A 267 -9.61 -25.75 -13.50
CA LYS A 267 -10.30 -26.90 -14.12
C LYS A 267 -9.45 -27.65 -15.16
N ASP A 268 -10.01 -28.66 -15.78
CA ASP A 268 -9.48 -29.34 -16.97
C ASP A 268 -8.01 -29.81 -16.80
N ASP A 269 -7.66 -30.43 -15.66
CA ASP A 269 -6.33 -30.97 -15.34
C ASP A 269 -5.21 -29.92 -15.21
N TYR A 270 -5.53 -28.65 -14.95
CA TYR A 270 -4.56 -27.62 -14.65
C TYR A 270 -4.32 -27.47 -13.13
N THR A 271 -3.07 -27.29 -12.77
CA THR A 271 -2.68 -26.89 -11.39
C THR A 271 -2.31 -25.42 -11.40
N PRO A 272 -3.13 -24.53 -10.78
CA PRO A 272 -2.84 -23.10 -10.74
C PRO A 272 -1.83 -22.75 -9.66
N SER A 273 -0.96 -21.77 -9.97
CA SER A 273 -0.06 -21.11 -9.03
C SER A 273 -0.08 -19.60 -9.21
N VAL A 274 0.29 -18.86 -8.16
CA VAL A 274 0.34 -17.39 -8.18
C VAL A 274 1.59 -16.87 -7.50
N THR A 275 2.22 -15.87 -8.13
CA THR A 275 3.31 -15.06 -7.59
C THR A 275 2.89 -13.60 -7.58
N VAL A 276 3.18 -12.88 -6.48
CA VAL A 276 2.83 -11.46 -6.31
C VAL A 276 4.06 -10.66 -5.96
N ILE A 277 4.25 -9.56 -6.69
CA ILE A 277 5.25 -8.52 -6.42
C ILE A 277 4.50 -7.25 -6.02
N GLU A 278 4.78 -6.73 -4.84
CA GLU A 278 4.24 -5.48 -4.29
C GLU A 278 5.39 -4.51 -4.09
N ASN A 279 5.31 -3.32 -4.68
CA ASN A 279 6.34 -2.28 -4.52
C ASN A 279 7.77 -2.80 -4.76
N ALA A 280 7.96 -3.59 -5.82
CA ALA A 280 9.20 -4.28 -6.20
C ALA A 280 9.67 -5.39 -5.22
N GLN A 281 8.85 -5.82 -4.27
CA GLN A 281 9.15 -6.92 -3.36
C GLN A 281 8.23 -8.13 -3.65
N GLU A 282 8.80 -9.34 -3.74
CA GLU A 282 8.02 -10.57 -3.85
C GLU A 282 7.38 -10.90 -2.50
N THR A 283 6.07 -10.80 -2.41
CA THR A 283 5.30 -11.02 -1.17
C THR A 283 4.54 -12.33 -1.15
N VAL A 284 4.24 -12.90 -2.32
CA VAL A 284 3.71 -14.26 -2.48
C VAL A 284 4.54 -14.95 -3.55
N LYS A 285 5.14 -16.08 -3.20
CA LYS A 285 6.01 -16.85 -4.10
C LYS A 285 5.37 -18.19 -4.45
N ASP A 286 5.08 -18.39 -5.73
CA ASP A 286 4.62 -19.65 -6.33
C ASP A 286 3.61 -20.43 -5.47
N ARG A 287 2.66 -19.72 -4.85
CA ARG A 287 1.61 -20.36 -4.06
C ARG A 287 0.71 -21.19 -4.97
N VAL A 288 0.56 -22.48 -4.67
CA VAL A 288 -0.17 -23.46 -5.47
C VAL A 288 -1.52 -23.76 -4.86
N ALA A 289 -2.58 -23.89 -5.69
CA ALA A 289 -3.87 -24.40 -5.25
C ALA A 289 -3.77 -25.91 -4.91
N GLN A 290 -4.58 -26.36 -3.95
CA GLN A 290 -4.60 -27.76 -3.53
C GLN A 290 -5.19 -28.70 -4.60
N ASN A 291 -6.08 -28.18 -5.42
CA ASN A 291 -6.69 -28.87 -6.56
C ASN A 291 -7.11 -27.87 -7.66
N GLU A 292 -7.51 -28.38 -8.80
CA GLU A 292 -7.87 -27.60 -10.00
C GLU A 292 -9.16 -26.79 -9.88
N GLU A 293 -10.07 -27.20 -8.99
CA GLU A 293 -11.34 -26.51 -8.77
C GLU A 293 -11.22 -25.40 -7.72
N GLN A 294 -10.16 -25.43 -6.91
CA GLN A 294 -9.95 -24.45 -5.85
C GLN A 294 -9.67 -23.07 -6.42
N ALA A 295 -10.42 -22.09 -5.96
CA ALA A 295 -10.11 -20.69 -6.22
C ALA A 295 -8.76 -20.32 -5.62
N LEU A 296 -7.89 -19.68 -6.41
CA LEU A 296 -6.56 -19.24 -6.00
C LEU A 296 -6.52 -17.73 -5.88
N SER A 297 -6.38 -17.23 -4.66
CA SER A 297 -6.37 -15.80 -4.35
C SER A 297 -4.96 -15.28 -4.13
N THR A 298 -4.73 -13.99 -4.45
CA THR A 298 -3.49 -13.27 -4.11
C THR A 298 -3.43 -12.82 -2.65
N GLN A 299 -4.55 -12.87 -1.92
CA GLN A 299 -4.62 -12.44 -0.52
C GLN A 299 -3.55 -13.15 0.31
N LYS A 300 -2.86 -12.43 1.20
CA LYS A 300 -1.82 -12.98 2.06
C LYS A 300 -2.39 -13.97 3.07
N GLU A 301 -1.57 -14.87 3.60
CA GLU A 301 -2.00 -15.88 4.57
C GLU A 301 -2.55 -15.31 5.87
N ASN A 302 -2.07 -14.13 6.28
CA ASN A 302 -2.57 -13.39 7.44
C ASN A 302 -3.91 -12.66 7.17
N GLY A 303 -4.48 -12.80 5.96
CA GLY A 303 -5.72 -12.16 5.56
C GLY A 303 -5.56 -10.73 5.02
N GLU A 304 -4.33 -10.18 4.98
CA GLU A 304 -4.07 -8.87 4.39
C GLU A 304 -4.24 -8.89 2.88
N LYS A 305 -4.69 -7.76 2.33
CA LYS A 305 -4.77 -7.50 0.89
C LYS A 305 -3.39 -7.13 0.35
N ASN A 306 -3.23 -7.23 -0.97
CA ASN A 306 -2.00 -6.82 -1.63
C ASN A 306 -1.95 -5.29 -1.79
N LEU A 307 -0.77 -4.72 -1.64
CA LEU A 307 -0.53 -3.28 -1.68
C LEU A 307 -0.11 -2.82 -3.09
N ILE A 308 -0.63 -1.68 -3.53
CA ILE A 308 -0.10 -0.92 -4.66
C ILE A 308 0.92 0.09 -4.13
N GLY A 309 2.20 -0.18 -4.34
CA GLY A 309 3.29 0.74 -4.03
C GLY A 309 3.68 1.61 -5.24
N GLU A 310 4.59 2.54 -5.04
CA GLU A 310 5.08 3.45 -6.11
C GLU A 310 5.99 2.76 -7.12
N ASN A 311 6.56 1.59 -6.77
CA ASN A 311 7.39 0.78 -7.65
C ASN A 311 6.57 -0.32 -8.33
N THR A 312 7.24 -1.33 -8.90
CA THR A 312 6.61 -2.43 -9.64
C THR A 312 5.59 -3.17 -8.77
N ASN A 313 4.34 -3.29 -9.28
CA ASN A 313 3.29 -4.12 -8.72
C ASN A 313 2.83 -5.09 -9.82
N LYS A 314 2.99 -6.38 -9.56
CA LYS A 314 2.72 -7.42 -10.56
C LYS A 314 2.14 -8.69 -9.92
N VAL A 315 1.16 -9.27 -10.58
CA VAL A 315 0.61 -10.59 -10.27
C VAL A 315 0.85 -11.50 -11.48
N THR A 316 1.36 -12.69 -11.25
CA THR A 316 1.52 -13.70 -12.29
C THR A 316 0.79 -14.97 -11.87
N PHE A 317 -0.25 -15.34 -12.60
CA PHE A 317 -0.89 -16.65 -12.47
C PHE A 317 -0.33 -17.60 -13.53
N THR A 318 0.05 -18.81 -13.10
CA THR A 318 0.56 -19.87 -13.98
C THR A 318 -0.27 -21.13 -13.79
N ASN A 319 -0.93 -21.60 -14.85
CA ASN A 319 -1.62 -22.88 -14.86
C ASN A 319 -0.75 -23.94 -15.55
N THR A 320 -0.35 -24.94 -14.79
CA THR A 320 0.45 -26.05 -15.31
C THR A 320 -0.47 -27.23 -15.64
N TYR A 321 -0.56 -27.60 -16.92
CA TYR A 321 -1.30 -28.78 -17.35
C TYR A 321 -0.60 -30.04 -16.87
N LYS A 322 -1.37 -30.93 -16.25
CA LYS A 322 -0.87 -32.24 -15.83
C LYS A 322 -0.50 -33.07 -17.07
N ASN A 323 0.76 -33.32 -17.28
CA ASN A 323 1.21 -34.25 -18.31
C ASN A 323 0.78 -35.66 -17.92
N VAL A 324 -0.36 -36.11 -18.42
CA VAL A 324 -0.70 -37.54 -18.36
C VAL A 324 0.28 -38.24 -19.28
N ALA A 325 1.20 -39.00 -18.71
CA ALA A 325 2.09 -39.80 -19.51
C ALA A 325 1.23 -40.77 -20.36
N VAL A 326 1.24 -40.58 -21.67
CA VAL A 326 0.52 -41.44 -22.63
C VAL A 326 0.87 -42.94 -22.42
N THR A 327 2.03 -43.22 -21.81
CA THR A 327 2.47 -44.53 -21.41
C THR A 327 1.53 -45.23 -20.42
N GLY A 328 0.79 -44.52 -19.57
CA GLY A 328 -0.18 -45.11 -18.64
C GLY A 328 -1.38 -45.76 -19.33
N VAL A 329 -1.89 -45.11 -20.41
CA VAL A 329 -3.02 -45.63 -21.18
C VAL A 329 -2.60 -46.87 -22.00
N ILE A 330 -1.39 -46.88 -22.53
CA ILE A 330 -0.84 -48.03 -23.29
C ILE A 330 -0.52 -49.18 -22.34
N MET A 331 0.07 -48.90 -21.18
CA MET A 331 0.41 -49.93 -20.18
C MET A 331 -0.83 -50.62 -19.59
N ASN A 332 -1.88 -49.86 -19.29
CA ASN A 332 -3.12 -50.47 -18.76
C ASN A 332 -3.87 -51.28 -19.82
N ASN A 333 -3.71 -51.01 -21.11
CA ASN A 333 -4.34 -51.75 -22.20
C ASN A 333 -3.37 -52.73 -22.90
N LEU A 334 -2.10 -52.84 -22.45
CA LEU A 334 -1.09 -53.71 -23.03
C LEU A 334 -1.56 -55.16 -23.12
N PRO A 335 -2.23 -55.76 -22.09
CA PRO A 335 -2.77 -57.11 -22.19
C PRO A 335 -3.78 -57.26 -23.31
N PHE A 336 -4.66 -56.25 -23.51
CA PHE A 336 -5.66 -56.26 -24.56
C PHE A 336 -5.05 -56.15 -25.95
N ILE A 337 -4.07 -55.28 -26.15
CA ILE A 337 -3.34 -55.11 -27.41
C ILE A 337 -2.60 -56.38 -27.79
N LEU A 338 -1.97 -57.04 -26.79
CA LEU A 338 -1.30 -58.31 -26.98
C LEU A 338 -2.27 -59.45 -27.36
N LEU A 339 -3.43 -59.47 -26.73
CA LEU A 339 -4.50 -60.46 -27.01
C LEU A 339 -5.07 -60.31 -28.44
N VAL A 340 -5.25 -59.05 -28.89
CA VAL A 340 -5.69 -58.74 -30.26
C VAL A 340 -4.59 -59.16 -31.27
N ALA A 341 -3.31 -58.86 -30.98
CA ALA A 341 -2.21 -59.25 -31.86
C ALA A 341 -2.08 -60.78 -31.99
N VAL A 342 -2.20 -61.51 -30.90
CA VAL A 342 -2.18 -62.98 -30.89
C VAL A 342 -3.37 -63.55 -31.68
N ALA A 343 -4.55 -62.98 -31.53
CA ALA A 343 -5.74 -63.37 -32.29
C ALA A 343 -5.55 -63.18 -33.80
N ILE A 344 -4.97 -62.04 -34.24
CA ILE A 344 -4.66 -61.79 -35.66
C ILE A 344 -3.69 -62.82 -36.20
N VAL A 345 -2.60 -63.12 -35.49
CA VAL A 345 -1.59 -64.11 -35.87
C VAL A 345 -2.23 -65.51 -36.00
N ALA A 346 -3.09 -65.89 -35.05
CA ALA A 346 -3.81 -67.15 -35.11
C ALA A 346 -4.74 -67.24 -36.31
N PHE A 347 -5.50 -66.20 -36.65
CA PHE A 347 -6.36 -66.14 -37.82
C PHE A 347 -5.58 -66.21 -39.14
N VAL A 348 -4.43 -65.52 -39.23
CA VAL A 348 -3.57 -65.58 -40.41
C VAL A 348 -2.99 -66.98 -40.60
N SER A 349 -2.51 -67.60 -39.50
CA SER A 349 -1.99 -68.97 -39.53
C SER A 349 -3.03 -69.99 -39.98
N LEU A 350 -4.25 -69.89 -39.47
CA LEU A 350 -5.38 -70.76 -39.90
C LEU A 350 -5.73 -70.54 -41.38
N ALA A 351 -5.71 -69.33 -41.86
CA ALA A 351 -5.98 -69.00 -43.27
C ALA A 351 -4.90 -69.59 -44.19
N VAL A 352 -3.62 -69.55 -43.79
CA VAL A 352 -2.50 -70.13 -44.54
C VAL A 352 -2.59 -71.65 -44.55
N MET A 353 -2.82 -72.32 -43.39
CA MET A 353 -3.04 -73.76 -43.33
C MET A 353 -4.20 -74.23 -44.22
N LYS A 354 -5.29 -73.48 -44.17
CA LYS A 354 -6.48 -73.83 -45.03
C LYS A 354 -6.19 -73.69 -46.53
N ARG A 355 -5.32 -72.76 -46.91
CA ARG A 355 -4.84 -72.65 -48.30
C ARG A 355 -3.93 -73.85 -48.68
N HIS A 356 -3.02 -74.24 -47.80
CA HIS A 356 -2.10 -75.34 -48.01
C HIS A 356 -2.84 -76.70 -48.19
N ILE A 357 -3.80 -76.97 -47.32
CA ILE A 357 -4.64 -78.15 -47.39
C ILE A 357 -5.51 -78.19 -48.69
N ARG A 358 -5.87 -77.06 -49.23
CA ARG A 358 -6.60 -76.98 -50.50
C ARG A 358 -5.70 -77.22 -51.74
N SER A 359 -4.43 -76.83 -51.68
CA SER A 359 -3.46 -77.03 -52.74
C SER A 359 -2.95 -78.45 -52.88
N GLU A 360 -3.05 -79.31 -51.79
CA GLU A 360 -2.68 -80.71 -51.83
C GLU A 360 -3.81 -81.62 -52.29
N LYS A 361 -5.02 -81.13 -52.53
CA LYS A 361 -6.19 -81.85 -53.02
C LYS A 361 -6.57 -81.56 -54.45
N GLN A 362 -5.72 -80.89 -55.23
CA GLN A 362 -5.77 -80.77 -56.70
C GLN A 362 -4.59 -81.51 -57.29
#